data_9227ad8f2c06453381c30f2dfd8d0531
#
_entry.id   9227ad8f2c06453381c30f2dfd8d0531
#
_cell.length_a   1.000
_cell.length_b   1.000
_cell.length_c   1.000
_cell.angle_alpha   90.00
_cell.angle_beta   90.00
_cell.angle_gamma   90.00
#
_symmetry.space_group_name_H-M   'P 1'
#
loop_
_entity.id
_entity.type
_entity.pdbx_description
1 polymer ?
#
loop_
_entity_poly.entity_id
_entity_poly.type
_entity_poly.pdbx_seq_one_letter_code
_entity_poly.pdbx_strand_id
1 'polypeptide(L)'
;QADFADAIKMLKSVVQANKQVLFVGTKPEIRQIVKEVALSINQPYIADRYIGGAITNFPQIRKRIEKLHDLLSKKEKGELAVYTKKEQMLIQKDIERLDRNFGGMSNVTNLPGALVIVDARREYMCIAEAVRAGIPVVALANTDCDIRDVDYPIMCNDGAPSVVRNILETIKKEVF
;
A
#
# COMPACT_ATOMS: atom_id res chain seq x y z
N GLN A 1 9.62 -6.76 23.42
CA GLN A 1 9.01 -7.21 22.17
C GLN A 1 7.62 -6.62 22.14
N ALA A 2 7.37 -5.74 21.17
CA ALA A 2 6.01 -5.34 20.90
C ALA A 2 5.24 -6.60 20.50
N ASP A 3 4.24 -6.95 21.27
CA ASP A 3 3.47 -8.17 21.01
C ASP A 3 2.53 -7.92 19.81
N PHE A 4 2.20 -8.95 19.09
CA PHE A 4 1.19 -8.88 18.03
C PHE A 4 -0.11 -8.22 18.52
N ALA A 5 -0.47 -8.45 19.79
CA ALA A 5 -1.60 -7.81 20.44
C ALA A 5 -1.48 -6.28 20.49
N ASP A 6 -0.29 -5.72 20.69
CA ASP A 6 -0.07 -4.28 20.72
C ASP A 6 -0.17 -3.67 19.33
N ALA A 7 0.31 -4.37 18.30
CA ALA A 7 0.09 -3.98 16.91
C ALA A 7 -1.41 -3.91 16.56
N ILE A 8 -2.19 -4.90 16.95
CA ILE A 8 -3.65 -4.92 16.76
C ILE A 8 -4.32 -3.75 17.48
N LYS A 9 -3.97 -3.47 18.74
CA LYS A 9 -4.53 -2.34 19.48
C LYS A 9 -4.23 -1.00 18.79
N MET A 10 -3.00 -0.81 18.34
CA MET A 10 -2.60 0.39 17.60
C MET A 10 -3.41 0.54 16.31
N LEU A 11 -3.49 -0.51 15.48
CA LEU A 11 -4.26 -0.49 14.24
C LEU A 11 -5.76 -0.20 14.49
N LYS A 12 -6.36 -0.80 15.53
CA LYS A 12 -7.74 -0.49 15.96
C LYS A 12 -7.93 1.00 16.26
N SER A 13 -6.99 1.61 17.00
CA SER A 13 -7.06 3.03 17.34
C SER A 13 -7.01 3.92 16.09
N VAL A 14 -6.21 3.55 15.10
CA VAL A 14 -6.09 4.27 13.81
C VAL A 14 -7.40 4.20 13.03
N VAL A 15 -8.00 3.01 12.93
CA VAL A 15 -9.28 2.80 12.23
C VAL A 15 -10.42 3.51 12.96
N GLN A 16 -10.48 3.47 14.29
CA GLN A 16 -11.46 4.21 15.08
C GLN A 16 -11.33 5.73 14.93
N ALA A 17 -10.12 6.23 14.64
CA ALA A 17 -9.89 7.63 14.29
C ALA A 17 -10.23 7.96 12.82
N ASN A 18 -10.91 7.07 12.09
CA ASN A 18 -11.23 7.18 10.65
C ASN A 18 -10.01 7.45 9.76
N LYS A 19 -8.85 6.93 10.15
CA LYS A 19 -7.63 6.99 9.32
C LYS A 19 -7.44 5.67 8.59
N GLN A 20 -6.92 5.76 7.38
CA GLN A 20 -6.63 4.58 6.56
C GLN A 20 -5.33 3.91 6.99
N VAL A 21 -5.27 2.60 6.78
CA VAL A 21 -4.06 1.78 6.96
C VAL A 21 -3.54 1.38 5.58
N LEU A 22 -2.30 1.75 5.26
CA LEU A 22 -1.68 1.40 3.98
C LEU A 22 -0.98 0.05 4.08
N PHE A 23 -1.38 -0.89 3.23
CA PHE A 23 -0.76 -2.21 3.12
C PHE A 23 0.33 -2.18 2.04
N VAL A 24 1.55 -2.59 2.38
CA VAL A 24 2.70 -2.59 1.45
C VAL A 24 3.34 -3.96 1.41
N GLY A 25 3.48 -4.52 0.19
CA GLY A 25 4.19 -5.79 0.01
C GLY A 25 4.39 -6.08 -1.47
N THR A 26 5.61 -5.82 -1.96
CA THR A 26 5.94 -5.88 -3.39
C THR A 26 6.60 -7.18 -3.83
N LYS A 27 6.77 -8.14 -2.91
CA LYS A 27 7.35 -9.46 -3.22
C LYS A 27 6.41 -10.26 -4.14
N PRO A 28 6.89 -10.82 -5.26
CA PRO A 28 6.04 -11.46 -6.26
C PRO A 28 5.09 -12.52 -5.70
N GLU A 29 5.56 -13.30 -4.71
CA GLU A 29 4.80 -14.40 -4.09
C GLU A 29 3.68 -13.90 -3.17
N ILE A 30 3.78 -12.64 -2.71
CA ILE A 30 2.93 -12.08 -1.65
C ILE A 30 2.02 -10.98 -2.14
N ARG A 31 2.41 -10.26 -3.21
CA ARG A 31 1.70 -9.09 -3.73
C ARG A 31 0.20 -9.34 -3.94
N GLN A 32 -0.16 -10.53 -4.42
CA GLN A 32 -1.55 -10.88 -4.68
C GLN A 32 -2.35 -10.99 -3.36
N ILE A 33 -1.73 -11.55 -2.32
CA ILE A 33 -2.35 -11.69 -0.99
C ILE A 33 -2.60 -10.32 -0.38
N VAL A 34 -1.59 -9.43 -0.43
CA VAL A 34 -1.70 -8.05 0.07
C VAL A 34 -2.84 -7.31 -0.64
N LYS A 35 -2.92 -7.43 -1.97
CA LYS A 35 -3.98 -6.84 -2.78
C LYS A 35 -5.36 -7.36 -2.38
N GLU A 36 -5.54 -8.68 -2.31
CA GLU A 36 -6.81 -9.32 -1.97
C GLU A 36 -7.31 -8.90 -0.58
N VAL A 37 -6.44 -8.96 0.42
CA VAL A 37 -6.80 -8.58 1.79
C VAL A 37 -7.15 -7.10 1.86
N ALA A 38 -6.32 -6.21 1.35
CA ALA A 38 -6.57 -4.77 1.39
C ALA A 38 -7.87 -4.37 0.68
N LEU A 39 -8.14 -4.93 -0.51
CA LEU A 39 -9.38 -4.70 -1.24
C LEU A 39 -10.61 -5.18 -0.46
N SER A 40 -10.52 -6.33 0.22
CA SER A 40 -11.65 -6.89 0.98
C SER A 40 -12.09 -6.03 2.16
N ILE A 41 -11.22 -5.13 2.65
CA ILE A 41 -11.46 -4.20 3.75
C ILE A 41 -11.47 -2.74 3.31
N ASN A 42 -11.47 -2.50 1.98
CA ASN A 42 -11.43 -1.17 1.38
C ASN A 42 -10.28 -0.28 1.89
N GLN A 43 -9.10 -0.88 2.10
CA GLN A 43 -7.90 -0.16 2.49
C GLN A 43 -6.95 0.00 1.31
N PRO A 44 -6.13 1.08 1.29
CA PRO A 44 -5.14 1.29 0.25
C PRO A 44 -4.00 0.27 0.34
N TYR A 45 -3.39 -0.01 -0.82
CA TYR A 45 -2.27 -0.94 -0.90
C TYR A 45 -1.24 -0.54 -1.96
N ILE A 46 -0.01 -1.03 -1.77
CA ILE A 46 1.07 -1.00 -2.76
C ILE A 46 1.59 -2.43 -2.92
N ALA A 47 1.33 -3.04 -4.07
CA ALA A 47 1.65 -4.45 -4.32
C ALA A 47 2.68 -4.70 -5.43
N ASP A 48 2.85 -3.77 -6.36
CA ASP A 48 3.78 -3.97 -7.49
C ASP A 48 5.17 -3.40 -7.21
N ARG A 49 5.24 -2.11 -6.88
CA ARG A 49 6.48 -1.41 -6.58
C ARG A 49 6.21 -0.21 -5.67
N TYR A 50 6.97 -0.09 -4.59
CA TYR A 50 6.98 1.14 -3.81
C TYR A 50 7.65 2.27 -4.61
N ILE A 51 7.00 3.42 -4.63
CA ILE A 51 7.53 4.61 -5.31
C ILE A 51 7.99 5.58 -4.24
N GLY A 52 9.28 5.91 -4.27
CA GLY A 52 9.85 6.89 -3.35
C GLY A 52 9.08 8.21 -3.40
N GLY A 53 8.81 8.77 -2.22
CA GLY A 53 7.96 9.94 -2.06
C GLY A 53 6.47 9.65 -1.89
N ALA A 54 6.06 8.38 -1.86
CA ALA A 54 4.65 8.03 -1.69
C ALA A 54 4.07 8.56 -0.37
N ILE A 55 4.87 8.72 0.64
CA ILE A 55 4.50 9.29 1.93
C ILE A 55 5.05 10.72 2.07
N THR A 56 6.36 10.91 1.88
CA THR A 56 7.03 12.20 2.10
C THR A 56 6.67 13.26 1.06
N ASN A 57 6.29 12.87 -0.14
CA ASN A 57 5.86 13.78 -1.22
C ASN A 57 4.43 13.47 -1.68
N PHE A 58 3.56 13.19 -0.73
CA PHE A 58 2.16 12.82 -0.97
C PHE A 58 1.38 13.78 -1.88
N PRO A 59 1.53 15.12 -1.81
CA PRO A 59 0.84 16.03 -2.72
C PRO A 59 1.12 15.78 -4.21
N GLN A 60 2.34 15.37 -4.56
CA GLN A 60 2.69 15.03 -5.94
C GLN A 60 2.11 13.66 -6.35
N ILE A 61 2.09 12.70 -5.43
CA ILE A 61 1.45 11.41 -5.65
C ILE A 61 -0.05 11.59 -5.90
N ARG A 62 -0.71 12.43 -5.10
CA ARG A 62 -2.13 12.76 -5.27
C ARG A 62 -2.43 13.31 -6.67
N LYS A 63 -1.61 14.22 -7.19
CA LYS A 63 -1.77 14.71 -8.57
C LYS A 63 -1.67 13.60 -9.61
N ARG A 64 -0.84 12.57 -9.36
CA ARG A 64 -0.74 11.41 -10.27
C ARG A 64 -1.99 10.53 -10.19
N ILE A 65 -2.56 10.36 -9.00
CA ILE A 65 -3.81 9.64 -8.79
C ILE A 65 -4.98 10.41 -9.46
N GLU A 66 -5.06 11.71 -9.28
CA GLU A 66 -6.06 12.58 -9.92
C GLU A 66 -5.97 12.48 -11.46
N LYS A 67 -4.75 12.48 -12.01
CA LYS A 67 -4.53 12.26 -13.45
C LYS A 67 -5.04 10.90 -13.90
N LEU A 68 -4.81 9.83 -13.12
CA LEU A 68 -5.32 8.49 -13.43
C LEU A 68 -6.85 8.49 -13.50
N HIS A 69 -7.51 9.08 -12.49
CA HIS A 69 -8.97 9.19 -12.45
C HIS A 69 -9.52 9.97 -13.66
N ASP A 70 -8.91 11.09 -14.04
CA ASP A 70 -9.31 11.89 -15.20
C ASP A 70 -9.20 11.07 -16.50
N LEU A 71 -8.08 10.37 -16.70
CA LEU A 71 -7.87 9.52 -17.88
C LEU A 71 -8.86 8.34 -17.96
N LEU A 72 -9.15 7.69 -16.82
CA LEU A 72 -10.14 6.62 -16.74
C LEU A 72 -11.55 7.14 -17.07
N SER A 73 -11.95 8.27 -16.48
CA SER A 73 -13.24 8.92 -16.77
C SER A 73 -13.38 9.29 -18.24
N LYS A 74 -12.35 9.89 -18.87
CA LYS A 74 -12.35 10.20 -20.31
C LYS A 74 -12.47 8.96 -21.17
N LYS A 75 -11.83 7.86 -20.77
CA LYS A 75 -11.92 6.58 -21.46
C LYS A 75 -13.34 6.02 -21.39
N GLU A 76 -13.97 6.03 -20.23
CA GLU A 76 -15.35 5.54 -20.03
C GLU A 76 -16.38 6.37 -20.80
N LYS A 77 -16.20 7.70 -20.86
CA LYS A 77 -17.07 8.61 -21.63
C LYS A 77 -16.84 8.55 -23.14
N GLY A 78 -15.86 7.78 -23.61
CA GLY A 78 -15.55 7.71 -25.05
C GLY A 78 -14.83 8.94 -25.61
N GLU A 79 -14.44 9.90 -24.77
CA GLU A 79 -13.79 11.15 -25.20
C GLU A 79 -12.43 10.93 -25.87
N LEU A 80 -11.85 9.71 -25.71
CA LEU A 80 -10.60 9.36 -26.37
C LEU A 80 -10.76 9.11 -27.86
N ALA A 81 -11.97 8.99 -28.40
CA ALA A 81 -12.24 8.79 -29.82
C ALA A 81 -11.79 9.98 -30.71
N VAL A 82 -11.66 11.17 -30.13
CA VAL A 82 -11.18 12.38 -30.82
C VAL A 82 -9.68 12.30 -31.18
N TYR A 83 -8.92 11.50 -30.45
CA TYR A 83 -7.48 11.35 -30.67
C TYR A 83 -7.15 10.34 -31.77
N THR A 84 -6.01 10.50 -32.42
CA THR A 84 -5.50 9.53 -33.40
C THR A 84 -5.23 8.19 -32.74
N LYS A 85 -5.24 7.09 -33.52
CA LYS A 85 -4.97 5.73 -33.02
C LYS A 85 -3.64 5.63 -32.26
N LYS A 86 -2.61 6.38 -32.71
CA LYS A 86 -1.30 6.42 -32.05
C LYS A 86 -1.38 7.09 -30.68
N GLU A 87 -2.09 8.21 -30.59
CA GLU A 87 -2.30 8.93 -29.31
C GLU A 87 -3.12 8.10 -28.33
N GLN A 88 -4.21 7.45 -28.79
CA GLN A 88 -5.02 6.56 -27.97
C GLN A 88 -4.15 5.44 -27.36
N MET A 89 -3.24 4.85 -28.16
CA MET A 89 -2.31 3.83 -27.66
C MET A 89 -1.32 4.38 -26.61
N LEU A 90 -0.84 5.61 -26.78
CA LEU A 90 0.04 6.26 -25.78
C LEU A 90 -0.71 6.56 -24.49
N ILE A 91 -1.94 7.07 -24.58
CA ILE A 91 -2.81 7.32 -23.42
C ILE A 91 -3.11 6.01 -22.69
N GLN A 92 -3.42 4.92 -23.43
CA GLN A 92 -3.67 3.62 -22.83
C GLN A 92 -2.44 3.10 -22.05
N LYS A 93 -1.23 3.24 -22.61
CA LYS A 93 0.02 2.88 -21.93
C LYS A 93 0.26 3.74 -20.66
N ASP A 94 -0.10 5.03 -20.71
CA ASP A 94 -0.02 5.92 -19.55
C ASP A 94 -0.99 5.47 -18.43
N ILE A 95 -2.23 5.14 -18.79
CA ILE A 95 -3.22 4.60 -17.86
C ILE A 95 -2.69 3.34 -17.18
N GLU A 96 -2.22 2.35 -17.96
CA GLU A 96 -1.68 1.10 -17.43
C GLU A 96 -0.49 1.31 -16.49
N ARG A 97 0.40 2.26 -16.83
CA ARG A 97 1.53 2.63 -15.98
C ARG A 97 1.10 3.29 -14.68
N LEU A 98 0.15 4.22 -14.75
CA LEU A 98 -0.36 4.92 -13.57
C LEU A 98 -1.17 3.99 -12.67
N ASP A 99 -2.00 3.14 -13.25
CA ASP A 99 -2.80 2.16 -12.52
C ASP A 99 -1.92 1.13 -11.80
N ARG A 100 -0.90 0.61 -12.45
CA ARG A 100 0.08 -0.29 -11.83
C ARG A 100 0.76 0.35 -10.63
N ASN A 101 1.11 1.64 -10.74
CA ASN A 101 1.88 2.33 -9.71
C ASN A 101 1.01 2.90 -8.58
N PHE A 102 -0.21 3.33 -8.88
CA PHE A 102 -1.05 4.12 -7.98
C PHE A 102 -2.48 3.61 -7.86
N GLY A 103 -2.89 2.61 -8.64
CA GLY A 103 -4.26 2.10 -8.62
C GLY A 103 -4.69 1.63 -7.24
N GLY A 104 -3.80 0.96 -6.49
CA GLY A 104 -4.08 0.55 -5.12
C GLY A 104 -4.16 1.69 -4.09
N MET A 105 -3.74 2.90 -4.48
CA MET A 105 -3.83 4.11 -3.67
C MET A 105 -4.94 5.07 -4.14
N SER A 106 -5.76 4.67 -5.09
CA SER A 106 -6.79 5.53 -5.69
C SER A 106 -7.77 6.13 -4.67
N ASN A 107 -8.05 5.43 -3.58
CA ASN A 107 -8.96 5.86 -2.53
C ASN A 107 -8.28 6.67 -1.40
N VAL A 108 -6.98 6.99 -1.54
CA VAL A 108 -6.24 7.73 -0.50
C VAL A 108 -6.47 9.23 -0.67
N THR A 109 -7.11 9.84 0.30
CA THR A 109 -7.34 11.30 0.34
C THR A 109 -6.32 12.03 1.22
N ASN A 110 -5.87 11.39 2.28
CA ASN A 110 -4.94 11.93 3.27
C ASN A 110 -3.81 10.92 3.53
N LEU A 111 -2.76 11.37 4.22
CA LEU A 111 -1.71 10.46 4.68
C LEU A 111 -2.30 9.33 5.54
N PRO A 112 -1.86 8.08 5.33
CA PRO A 112 -2.32 6.95 6.13
C PRO A 112 -1.97 7.15 7.62
N GLY A 113 -2.79 6.61 8.49
CA GLY A 113 -2.57 6.66 9.94
C GLY A 113 -1.62 5.59 10.44
N ALA A 114 -1.43 4.51 9.70
CA ALA A 114 -0.47 3.44 9.97
C ALA A 114 -0.09 2.70 8.69
N LEU A 115 1.01 1.98 8.75
CA LEU A 115 1.49 1.10 7.68
C LEU A 115 1.52 -0.35 8.16
N VAL A 116 1.10 -1.27 7.30
CA VAL A 116 1.32 -2.71 7.45
C VAL A 116 2.22 -3.16 6.31
N ILE A 117 3.46 -3.52 6.62
CA ILE A 117 4.51 -3.83 5.66
C ILE A 117 4.83 -5.31 5.70
N VAL A 118 4.91 -5.94 4.53
CA VAL A 118 5.38 -7.33 4.39
C VAL A 118 6.77 -7.31 3.78
N ASP A 119 7.73 -7.93 4.47
CA ASP A 119 9.16 -7.93 4.14
C ASP A 119 9.82 -6.55 4.40
N ALA A 120 10.18 -6.29 5.67
CA ALA A 120 10.82 -5.05 6.10
C ALA A 120 12.14 -4.76 5.37
N ARG A 121 12.90 -5.80 4.99
CA ARG A 121 14.16 -5.64 4.26
C ARG A 121 13.95 -5.09 2.86
N ARG A 122 12.93 -5.58 2.15
CA ARG A 122 12.61 -5.14 0.79
C ARG A 122 12.02 -3.73 0.77
N GLU A 123 11.15 -3.44 1.73
CA GLU A 123 10.39 -2.19 1.80
C GLU A 123 11.06 -1.11 2.70
N TYR A 124 12.38 -1.18 2.87
CA TYR A 124 13.15 -0.26 3.74
C TYR A 124 12.91 1.23 3.41
N MET A 125 12.73 1.57 2.13
CA MET A 125 12.43 2.95 1.73
C MET A 125 11.09 3.42 2.26
N CYS A 126 10.09 2.55 2.26
CA CYS A 126 8.77 2.84 2.80
C CYS A 126 8.86 3.09 4.31
N ILE A 127 9.61 2.24 5.03
CA ILE A 127 9.84 2.38 6.48
C ILE A 127 10.53 3.71 6.77
N ALA A 128 11.61 4.04 6.06
CA ALA A 128 12.33 5.30 6.25
C ALA A 128 11.48 6.55 5.99
N GLU A 129 10.55 6.49 5.04
CA GLU A 129 9.60 7.57 4.80
C GLU A 129 8.52 7.66 5.89
N ALA A 130 8.04 6.52 6.40
CA ALA A 130 7.08 6.47 7.49
C ALA A 130 7.64 7.08 8.77
N VAL A 131 8.88 6.73 9.13
CA VAL A 131 9.59 7.30 10.28
C VAL A 131 9.70 8.83 10.16
N ARG A 132 10.10 9.33 8.98
CA ARG A 132 10.17 10.79 8.73
C ARG A 132 8.83 11.49 8.84
N ALA A 133 7.75 10.81 8.50
CA ALA A 133 6.39 11.33 8.56
C ALA A 133 5.72 11.11 9.93
N GLY A 134 6.37 10.41 10.86
CA GLY A 134 5.82 10.07 12.17
C GLY A 134 4.62 9.10 12.08
N ILE A 135 4.60 8.22 11.08
CA ILE A 135 3.54 7.24 10.87
C ILE A 135 3.98 5.90 11.46
N PRO A 136 3.22 5.30 12.37
CA PRO A 136 3.56 4.02 12.98
C PRO A 136 3.58 2.88 11.97
N VAL A 137 4.57 2.00 12.11
CA VAL A 137 4.83 0.89 11.20
C VAL A 137 4.67 -0.45 11.91
N VAL A 138 3.77 -1.27 11.40
CA VAL A 138 3.71 -2.72 11.68
C VAL A 138 4.41 -3.43 10.53
N ALA A 139 5.45 -4.21 10.80
CA ALA A 139 6.15 -4.93 9.76
C ALA A 139 6.28 -6.42 10.05
N LEU A 140 5.91 -7.23 9.06
CA LEU A 140 6.25 -8.64 9.03
C LEU A 140 7.72 -8.75 8.61
N ALA A 141 8.54 -9.33 9.46
CA ALA A 141 9.98 -9.38 9.29
C ALA A 141 10.54 -10.78 9.57
N ASN A 142 11.51 -11.17 8.79
CA ASN A 142 12.31 -12.35 9.03
C ASN A 142 13.54 -11.99 9.90
N THR A 143 14.32 -12.97 10.31
CA THR A 143 15.51 -12.81 11.17
C THR A 143 16.67 -12.04 10.50
N ASP A 144 16.61 -11.84 9.18
CA ASP A 144 17.61 -11.12 8.39
C ASP A 144 17.25 -9.63 8.17
N CYS A 145 16.16 -9.16 8.78
CA CYS A 145 15.65 -7.79 8.64
C CYS A 145 16.18 -6.87 9.74
N ASP A 146 16.50 -5.62 9.38
CA ASP A 146 16.71 -4.55 10.35
C ASP A 146 15.36 -4.00 10.81
N ILE A 147 15.09 -4.15 12.10
CA ILE A 147 13.81 -3.76 12.71
C ILE A 147 13.91 -2.51 13.60
N ARG A 148 15.05 -1.79 13.59
CA ARG A 148 15.26 -0.62 14.47
C ARG A 148 14.28 0.51 14.24
N ASP A 149 13.84 0.67 13.01
CA ASP A 149 12.90 1.69 12.56
C ASP A 149 11.44 1.17 12.47
N VAL A 150 11.16 0.01 13.03
CA VAL A 150 9.84 -0.61 13.03
C VAL A 150 9.25 -0.56 14.43
N ASP A 151 8.08 0.08 14.58
CA ASP A 151 7.42 0.23 15.88
C ASP A 151 6.85 -1.10 16.40
N TYR A 152 6.28 -1.90 15.50
CA TYR A 152 5.62 -3.18 15.82
C TYR A 152 6.13 -4.30 14.90
N PRO A 153 7.30 -4.88 15.19
CA PRO A 153 7.83 -5.98 14.39
C PRO A 153 7.11 -7.30 14.71
N ILE A 154 6.58 -7.95 13.68
CA ILE A 154 5.98 -9.28 13.75
C ILE A 154 6.97 -10.26 13.14
N MET A 155 7.69 -11.01 13.98
CA MET A 155 8.68 -11.97 13.53
C MET A 155 8.00 -13.20 12.95
N CYS A 156 8.21 -13.43 11.65
CA CYS A 156 7.63 -14.57 10.93
C CYS A 156 8.45 -14.93 9.69
N ASN A 157 8.10 -16.03 9.05
CA ASN A 157 8.61 -16.33 7.72
C ASN A 157 7.83 -15.52 6.67
N ASP A 158 8.34 -14.34 6.34
CA ASP A 158 7.76 -13.42 5.37
C ASP A 158 7.85 -13.91 3.91
N GLY A 159 8.63 -14.96 3.66
CA GLY A 159 8.73 -15.64 2.37
C GLY A 159 7.67 -16.72 2.14
N ALA A 160 6.93 -17.11 3.17
CA ALA A 160 5.90 -18.14 3.08
C ALA A 160 4.50 -17.51 2.87
N PRO A 161 3.87 -17.65 1.67
CA PRO A 161 2.58 -17.05 1.37
C PRO A 161 1.47 -17.44 2.35
N SER A 162 1.46 -18.69 2.83
CA SER A 162 0.47 -19.17 3.80
C SER A 162 0.58 -18.45 5.16
N VAL A 163 1.81 -18.23 5.63
CA VAL A 163 2.05 -17.54 6.91
C VAL A 163 1.61 -16.08 6.81
N VAL A 164 2.02 -15.39 5.73
CA VAL A 164 1.64 -14.00 5.49
C VAL A 164 0.12 -13.86 5.36
N ARG A 165 -0.53 -14.76 4.61
CA ARG A 165 -1.99 -14.76 4.47
C ARG A 165 -2.67 -14.90 5.84
N ASN A 166 -2.25 -15.85 6.67
CA ASN A 166 -2.83 -16.06 8.00
C ASN A 166 -2.69 -14.82 8.89
N ILE A 167 -1.52 -14.18 8.90
CA ILE A 167 -1.30 -12.97 9.69
C ILE A 167 -2.18 -11.81 9.18
N LEU A 168 -2.20 -11.56 7.87
CA LEU A 168 -3.01 -10.48 7.29
C LEU A 168 -4.51 -10.72 7.47
N GLU A 169 -5.01 -11.96 7.34
CA GLU A 169 -6.40 -12.30 7.62
C GLU A 169 -6.73 -12.14 9.12
N THR A 170 -5.79 -12.42 10.02
CA THR A 170 -5.97 -12.17 11.45
C THR A 170 -6.06 -10.65 11.72
N ILE A 171 -5.17 -9.85 11.12
CA ILE A 171 -5.24 -8.38 11.21
C ILE A 171 -6.59 -7.90 10.68
N LYS A 172 -7.03 -8.38 9.52
CA LYS A 172 -8.33 -8.06 8.94
C LYS A 172 -9.47 -8.35 9.91
N LYS A 173 -9.55 -9.55 10.46
CA LYS A 173 -10.61 -10.00 11.36
C LYS A 173 -10.66 -9.22 12.67
N GLU A 174 -9.47 -8.89 13.21
CA GLU A 174 -9.38 -8.26 14.53
C GLU A 174 -9.48 -6.73 14.47
N VAL A 175 -9.12 -6.10 13.34
CA VAL A 175 -9.02 -4.63 13.25
C VAL A 175 -10.19 -4.00 12.51
N PHE A 176 -10.69 -4.70 11.48
CA PHE A 176 -11.75 -4.23 10.57
C PHE A 176 -13.01 -5.07 10.68
#